data_cdb93be751afa730272a633d55a50306
#
_entry.id   cdb93be751afa730272a633d55a50306
#
_cell.length_a   1.000
_cell.length_b   1.000
_cell.length_c   1.000
_cell.angle_alpha   90.00
_cell.angle_beta   90.00
_cell.angle_gamma   90.00
#
_symmetry.space_group_name_H-M   'P 1'
#
loop_
_entity.id
_entity.type
_entity.pdbx_description
1 polymer ?
#
loop_
_entity_poly.entity_id
_entity_poly.type
_entity_poly.pdbx_seq_one_letter_code
_entity_poly.pdbx_strand_id
1 'polypeptide(L)'
;VANANISVNIPPFGNPSISAANIAPSSSQGPADDGRIKPDIAGRGTNVYSCADNSETSYAQSSGTSMSSPGVAGSLLLLQEHYNNLNSSFMRSATLKGLVCHTATDDAENPNVSATSYPGPDPFWGWGLLNAEFAAQTITAAQTNEAIVEERTLNNGDVYSFTVNVTESEKFMASICWTDIAGGTQNGILNSTTPALENDLDLRITDSDNNEYFPWKLDLSNLPAAVKGDNIVDNIERVEIEVPTAGQYTITISHKGVFPGPTPGS
;
A
#
# COMPACT_ATOMS: atom_id res chain seq x y z
N VAL A 1 9.75 -2.72 4.57
CA VAL A 1 8.76 -3.30 5.50
C VAL A 1 9.09 -2.86 6.92
N ALA A 2 8.12 -2.28 7.63
CA ALA A 2 8.26 -1.96 9.05
C ALA A 2 8.10 -3.21 9.93
N ASN A 3 8.68 -3.18 11.12
CA ASN A 3 8.54 -4.24 12.12
C ASN A 3 7.43 -3.89 13.12
N ALA A 4 6.30 -4.58 13.03
CA ALA A 4 5.25 -4.50 14.01
C ALA A 4 5.40 -5.58 15.10
N ASN A 5 5.15 -5.18 16.35
CA ASN A 5 4.92 -6.07 17.47
C ASN A 5 3.42 -6.28 17.59
N ILE A 6 2.97 -7.51 17.38
CA ILE A 6 1.55 -7.86 17.31
C ILE A 6 1.21 -8.85 18.40
N SER A 7 0.25 -8.53 19.24
CA SER A 7 -0.39 -9.45 20.17
C SER A 7 -1.70 -9.96 19.56
N VAL A 8 -1.92 -11.26 19.65
CA VAL A 8 -3.09 -11.93 19.09
C VAL A 8 -3.89 -12.55 20.22
N ASN A 9 -5.18 -12.29 20.26
CA ASN A 9 -6.13 -13.02 21.10
C ASN A 9 -6.59 -14.26 20.31
N ILE A 10 -6.33 -15.44 20.86
CA ILE A 10 -6.79 -16.72 20.31
C ILE A 10 -7.88 -17.24 21.23
N PRO A 11 -9.17 -16.98 20.92
CA PRO A 11 -10.25 -17.50 21.72
C PRO A 11 -10.34 -19.03 21.57
N PRO A 12 -10.85 -19.73 22.59
CA PRO A 12 -11.03 -21.19 22.52
C PRO A 12 -12.01 -21.60 21.39
N PHE A 13 -12.89 -20.68 20.98
CA PHE A 13 -13.80 -20.84 19.85
C PHE A 13 -13.87 -19.51 19.08
N GLY A 14 -13.79 -19.59 17.75
CA GLY A 14 -13.85 -18.43 16.86
C GLY A 14 -12.48 -18.09 16.24
N ASN A 15 -12.44 -17.02 15.47
CA ASN A 15 -11.25 -16.58 14.77
C ASN A 15 -10.30 -15.81 15.70
N PRO A 16 -8.96 -15.96 15.53
CA PRO A 16 -8.01 -15.09 16.18
C PRO A 16 -8.25 -13.63 15.81
N SER A 17 -8.03 -12.73 16.77
CA SER A 17 -8.11 -11.29 16.56
C SER A 17 -6.86 -10.59 17.08
N ILE A 18 -6.46 -9.50 16.44
CA ILE A 18 -5.36 -8.66 16.93
C ILE A 18 -5.86 -7.93 18.17
N SER A 19 -5.19 -8.16 19.30
CA SER A 19 -5.51 -7.51 20.58
C SER A 19 -4.65 -6.26 20.84
N ALA A 20 -3.48 -6.17 20.21
CA ALA A 20 -2.62 -4.99 20.23
C ALA A 20 -1.61 -5.06 19.08
N ALA A 21 -1.31 -3.92 18.48
CA ALA A 21 -0.23 -3.75 17.54
C ALA A 21 0.49 -2.42 17.78
N ASN A 22 1.81 -2.41 17.69
CA ASN A 22 2.62 -1.20 17.74
C ASN A 22 3.90 -1.39 16.92
N ILE A 23 4.46 -0.30 16.42
CA ILE A 23 5.75 -0.35 15.73
C ILE A 23 6.86 -0.62 16.77
N ALA A 24 7.72 -1.59 16.46
CA ALA A 24 8.87 -1.87 17.31
C ALA A 24 9.85 -0.69 17.32
N PRO A 25 10.40 -0.31 18.49
CA PRO A 25 11.31 0.85 18.59
C PRO A 25 12.57 0.74 17.71
N SER A 26 12.94 -0.47 17.30
CA SER A 26 14.07 -0.74 16.40
C SER A 26 13.70 -0.64 14.90
N SER A 27 12.45 -0.43 14.58
CA SER A 27 12.03 -0.23 13.18
C SER A 27 12.44 1.15 12.70
N SER A 28 13.18 1.22 11.59
CA SER A 28 13.49 2.50 10.97
C SER A 28 12.23 3.16 10.43
N GLN A 29 12.16 4.47 10.59
CA GLN A 29 11.03 5.29 10.18
C GLN A 29 11.33 5.99 8.85
N GLY A 30 10.29 6.26 8.09
CA GLY A 30 10.31 7.15 6.94
C GLY A 30 10.12 8.63 7.31
N PRO A 31 9.76 9.45 6.32
CA PRO A 31 9.68 9.15 4.90
C PRO A 31 11.05 8.97 4.24
N ALA A 32 11.07 8.74 2.91
CA ALA A 32 12.28 9.01 2.13
C ALA A 32 12.51 10.53 2.02
N ASP A 33 13.73 10.94 1.67
CA ASP A 33 14.12 12.38 1.68
C ASP A 33 13.23 13.24 0.78
N ASP A 34 12.72 12.69 -0.31
CA ASP A 34 11.82 13.34 -1.25
C ASP A 34 10.34 13.33 -0.83
N GLY A 35 10.05 12.76 0.33
CA GLY A 35 8.68 12.71 0.88
C GLY A 35 7.89 11.46 0.51
N ARG A 36 8.49 10.49 -0.22
CA ARG A 36 7.82 9.22 -0.52
C ARG A 36 7.42 8.49 0.76
N ILE A 37 6.24 7.90 0.71
CA ILE A 37 5.71 7.05 1.79
C ILE A 37 6.60 5.82 1.94
N LYS A 38 7.38 5.80 3.04
CA LYS A 38 8.19 4.66 3.45
C LYS A 38 8.09 4.50 4.97
N PRO A 39 8.03 3.23 5.47
CA PRO A 39 8.00 1.97 4.72
C PRO A 39 6.76 1.85 3.82
N ASP A 40 6.71 0.89 2.90
CA ASP A 40 5.48 0.67 2.12
C ASP A 40 4.40 0.03 3.00
N ILE A 41 4.78 -0.92 3.86
CA ILE A 41 3.84 -1.69 4.69
C ILE A 41 4.52 -2.19 5.96
N ALA A 42 3.74 -2.42 7.01
CA ALA A 42 4.19 -3.06 8.23
C ALA A 42 3.82 -4.55 8.25
N GLY A 43 4.67 -5.36 8.87
CA GLY A 43 4.43 -6.78 9.12
C GLY A 43 4.97 -7.21 10.47
N ARG A 44 4.55 -8.37 10.96
CA ARG A 44 5.05 -8.90 12.21
C ARG A 44 6.53 -9.25 12.11
N GLY A 45 7.34 -8.66 12.96
CA GLY A 45 8.79 -8.92 13.00
C GLY A 45 9.35 -9.03 14.42
N THR A 46 8.50 -9.10 15.45
CA THR A 46 8.93 -9.22 16.85
C THR A 46 8.62 -10.62 17.36
N ASN A 47 9.61 -11.26 18.01
CA ASN A 47 9.53 -12.61 18.57
C ASN A 47 9.03 -13.64 17.53
N VAL A 48 9.58 -13.58 16.32
CA VAL A 48 9.28 -14.53 15.26
C VAL A 48 10.09 -15.80 15.49
N TYR A 49 9.41 -16.92 15.65
CA TYR A 49 10.02 -18.24 15.78
C TYR A 49 10.25 -18.85 14.41
N SER A 50 11.48 -19.19 14.07
CA SER A 50 11.85 -19.72 12.76
C SER A 50 13.10 -20.60 12.88
N CYS A 51 13.49 -21.21 11.75
CA CYS A 51 14.74 -21.97 11.66
C CYS A 51 15.94 -21.13 12.09
N ALA A 52 16.89 -21.77 12.73
CA ALA A 52 18.16 -21.18 13.17
C ALA A 52 19.33 -21.96 12.57
N ASP A 53 20.49 -21.33 12.48
CA ASP A 53 21.71 -21.86 11.84
C ASP A 53 22.56 -22.80 12.70
N ASN A 54 22.14 -23.03 13.95
CA ASN A 54 22.94 -23.85 14.89
C ASN A 54 22.99 -25.35 14.57
N SER A 55 21.95 -25.88 13.89
CA SER A 55 21.88 -27.25 13.39
C SER A 55 20.70 -27.39 12.39
N GLU A 56 20.62 -28.50 11.68
CA GLU A 56 19.53 -28.82 10.73
C GLU A 56 18.13 -28.87 11.38
N THR A 57 18.05 -28.97 12.68
CA THR A 57 16.80 -29.06 13.45
C THR A 57 16.63 -27.94 14.46
N SER A 58 17.49 -26.93 14.43
CA SER A 58 17.41 -25.84 15.38
C SER A 58 16.41 -24.75 15.00
N TYR A 59 15.76 -24.21 16.03
CA TYR A 59 14.82 -23.10 15.90
C TYR A 59 15.11 -22.07 16.99
N ALA A 60 14.90 -20.81 16.68
CA ALA A 60 15.05 -19.71 17.62
C ALA A 60 14.04 -18.61 17.39
N GLN A 61 13.85 -17.79 18.41
CA GLN A 61 13.11 -16.54 18.27
C GLN A 61 14.08 -15.41 17.89
N SER A 62 13.65 -14.57 16.95
CA SER A 62 14.37 -13.37 16.57
C SER A 62 13.40 -12.20 16.33
N SER A 63 13.93 -10.97 16.38
CA SER A 63 13.14 -9.76 16.17
C SER A 63 13.91 -8.80 15.26
N GLY A 64 13.16 -8.12 14.39
CA GLY A 64 13.71 -7.13 13.48
C GLY A 64 12.88 -7.00 12.20
N THR A 65 13.16 -5.97 11.43
CA THR A 65 12.61 -5.83 10.08
C THR A 65 13.04 -6.97 9.16
N SER A 66 14.19 -7.62 9.47
CA SER A 66 14.67 -8.84 8.81
C SER A 66 13.76 -10.06 9.02
N MET A 67 12.93 -10.07 10.06
CA MET A 67 11.90 -11.10 10.31
C MET A 67 10.55 -10.70 9.73
N SER A 68 10.25 -9.40 9.75
CA SER A 68 9.04 -8.85 9.14
C SER A 68 9.02 -9.03 7.62
N SER A 69 10.12 -8.71 6.95
CA SER A 69 10.22 -8.74 5.48
C SER A 69 9.94 -10.12 4.88
N PRO A 70 10.57 -11.22 5.31
CA PRO A 70 10.25 -12.55 4.79
C PRO A 70 8.84 -13.01 5.17
N GLY A 71 8.29 -12.59 6.31
CA GLY A 71 6.89 -12.85 6.67
C GLY A 71 5.91 -12.20 5.69
N VAL A 72 6.16 -10.96 5.32
CA VAL A 72 5.41 -10.27 4.27
C VAL A 72 5.60 -10.98 2.92
N ALA A 73 6.85 -11.29 2.52
CA ALA A 73 7.14 -11.98 1.26
C ALA A 73 6.42 -13.32 1.15
N GLY A 74 6.38 -14.10 2.22
CA GLY A 74 5.63 -15.37 2.27
C GLY A 74 4.13 -15.16 2.09
N SER A 75 3.56 -14.14 2.72
CA SER A 75 2.15 -13.78 2.52
C SER A 75 1.85 -13.36 1.08
N LEU A 76 2.75 -12.59 0.46
CA LEU A 76 2.63 -12.18 -0.95
C LEU A 76 2.68 -13.39 -1.89
N LEU A 77 3.49 -14.40 -1.58
CA LEU A 77 3.54 -15.64 -2.37
C LEU A 77 2.20 -16.40 -2.31
N LEU A 78 1.59 -16.48 -1.13
CA LEU A 78 0.26 -17.11 -0.98
C LEU A 78 -0.83 -16.33 -1.73
N LEU A 79 -0.78 -15.01 -1.74
CA LEU A 79 -1.68 -14.18 -2.54
C LEU A 79 -1.50 -14.39 -4.05
N GLN A 80 -0.26 -14.55 -4.50
CA GLN A 80 0.04 -14.89 -5.89
C GLN A 80 -0.51 -16.28 -6.27
N GLU A 81 -0.38 -17.27 -5.39
CA GLU A 81 -0.95 -18.59 -5.59
C GLU A 81 -2.48 -18.52 -5.68
N HIS A 82 -3.12 -17.79 -4.74
CA HIS A 82 -4.57 -17.61 -4.74
C HIS A 82 -5.06 -16.94 -6.03
N TYR A 83 -4.40 -15.85 -6.45
CA TYR A 83 -4.71 -15.16 -7.70
C TYR A 83 -4.55 -16.08 -8.92
N ASN A 84 -3.44 -16.84 -8.99
CA ASN A 84 -3.18 -17.76 -10.09
C ASN A 84 -4.21 -18.88 -10.17
N ASN A 85 -4.69 -19.38 -9.04
CA ASN A 85 -5.74 -20.40 -9.00
C ASN A 85 -7.07 -19.91 -9.58
N LEU A 86 -7.36 -18.61 -9.46
CA LEU A 86 -8.58 -17.99 -9.97
C LEU A 86 -8.45 -17.46 -11.40
N ASN A 87 -7.26 -16.97 -11.79
CA ASN A 87 -7.06 -16.25 -13.04
C ASN A 87 -6.13 -16.97 -14.04
N SER A 88 -5.54 -18.12 -13.66
CA SER A 88 -4.55 -18.87 -14.46
C SER A 88 -3.33 -18.03 -14.89
N SER A 89 -3.00 -17.01 -14.11
CA SER A 89 -1.86 -16.11 -14.32
C SER A 89 -1.42 -15.50 -13.01
N PHE A 90 -0.19 -14.98 -12.95
CA PHE A 90 0.31 -14.27 -11.79
C PHE A 90 0.11 -12.75 -11.94
N MET A 91 -0.12 -12.08 -10.82
CA MET A 91 -0.13 -10.61 -10.78
C MET A 91 1.24 -10.04 -11.14
N ARG A 92 1.25 -8.91 -11.82
CA ARG A 92 2.45 -8.07 -11.93
C ARG A 92 2.90 -7.57 -10.55
N SER A 93 4.18 -7.23 -10.41
CA SER A 93 4.70 -6.73 -9.13
C SER A 93 4.00 -5.47 -8.63
N ALA A 94 3.64 -4.57 -9.55
CA ALA A 94 2.88 -3.37 -9.24
C ALA A 94 1.47 -3.70 -8.72
N THR A 95 0.77 -4.64 -9.35
CA THR A 95 -0.55 -5.11 -8.91
C THR A 95 -0.51 -5.68 -7.52
N LEU A 96 0.45 -6.57 -7.26
CA LEU A 96 0.63 -7.19 -5.94
C LEU A 96 0.97 -6.15 -4.87
N LYS A 97 1.89 -5.21 -5.16
CA LYS A 97 2.22 -4.11 -4.26
C LYS A 97 1.01 -3.22 -4.01
N GLY A 98 0.32 -2.80 -5.07
CA GLY A 98 -0.88 -1.96 -4.98
C GLY A 98 -1.97 -2.60 -4.15
N LEU A 99 -2.25 -3.89 -4.39
CA LEU A 99 -3.25 -4.66 -3.64
C LEU A 99 -2.98 -4.67 -2.14
N VAL A 100 -1.76 -5.02 -1.71
CA VAL A 100 -1.47 -5.13 -0.28
C VAL A 100 -1.39 -3.78 0.42
N CYS A 101 -0.99 -2.72 -0.27
CA CYS A 101 -1.07 -1.37 0.26
C CYS A 101 -2.53 -0.85 0.31
N HIS A 102 -3.36 -1.22 -0.67
CA HIS A 102 -4.78 -0.88 -0.70
C HIS A 102 -5.56 -1.55 0.44
N THR A 103 -5.26 -2.80 0.73
CA THR A 103 -5.97 -3.61 1.72
C THR A 103 -5.30 -3.64 3.10
N ALA A 104 -4.21 -2.90 3.28
CA ALA A 104 -3.55 -2.77 4.58
C ALA A 104 -4.53 -2.20 5.62
N THR A 105 -4.46 -2.72 6.84
CA THR A 105 -5.21 -2.16 7.96
C THR A 105 -4.50 -0.90 8.45
N ASP A 106 -5.15 0.24 8.27
CA ASP A 106 -4.70 1.50 8.83
C ASP A 106 -4.69 1.42 10.36
N ASP A 107 -3.62 1.87 10.97
CA ASP A 107 -3.47 1.86 12.42
C ASP A 107 -4.48 2.78 13.11
N ALA A 108 -4.88 3.88 12.49
CA ALA A 108 -5.92 4.79 12.99
C ALA A 108 -7.30 4.14 13.10
N GLU A 109 -7.57 3.12 12.28
CA GLU A 109 -8.84 2.39 12.25
C GLU A 109 -8.89 1.25 13.26
N ASN A 110 -7.76 0.86 13.85
CA ASN A 110 -7.69 -0.25 14.79
C ASN A 110 -7.60 0.26 16.24
N PRO A 111 -8.65 0.11 17.06
CA PRO A 111 -8.67 0.59 18.45
C PRO A 111 -7.62 -0.08 19.35
N ASN A 112 -6.99 -1.14 18.89
CA ASN A 112 -5.93 -1.87 19.61
C ASN A 112 -4.52 -1.43 19.20
N VAL A 113 -4.39 -0.43 18.34
CA VAL A 113 -3.11 0.13 17.91
C VAL A 113 -2.74 1.34 18.76
N SER A 114 -1.45 1.54 18.96
CA SER A 114 -0.87 2.57 19.83
C SER A 114 -1.33 3.98 19.44
N ALA A 115 -1.41 4.86 20.43
CA ALA A 115 -1.85 6.26 20.37
C ALA A 115 -1.04 7.20 19.43
N THR A 116 -0.19 6.67 18.56
CA THR A 116 0.57 7.42 17.55
C THR A 116 0.01 7.23 16.14
N SER A 117 -1.23 6.75 16.03
CA SER A 117 -1.84 6.48 14.74
C SER A 117 -2.39 7.74 14.08
N TYR A 118 -2.18 7.85 12.80
CA TYR A 118 -2.64 8.96 11.96
C TYR A 118 -3.47 8.39 10.81
N PRO A 119 -4.61 9.00 10.45
CA PRO A 119 -5.39 8.54 9.31
C PRO A 119 -4.59 8.58 8.01
N GLY A 120 -4.70 7.51 7.22
CA GLY A 120 -3.95 7.33 5.99
C GLY A 120 -2.50 6.89 6.23
N PRO A 121 -1.65 6.92 5.22
CA PRO A 121 -0.27 6.46 5.33
C PRO A 121 0.57 7.37 6.23
N ASP A 122 1.49 6.78 6.99
CA ASP A 122 2.40 7.51 7.86
C ASP A 122 3.85 6.97 7.78
N PRO A 123 4.85 7.69 8.35
CA PRO A 123 6.25 7.27 8.30
C PRO A 123 6.58 6.04 9.16
N PHE A 124 5.66 5.53 9.98
CA PHE A 124 5.89 4.40 10.88
C PHE A 124 5.35 3.10 10.31
N TRP A 125 4.10 3.12 9.85
CA TRP A 125 3.35 1.96 9.34
C TRP A 125 3.38 1.87 7.81
N GLY A 126 3.70 2.96 7.13
CA GLY A 126 3.47 3.10 5.70
C GLY A 126 1.98 3.14 5.40
N TRP A 127 1.49 2.28 4.50
CA TRP A 127 0.06 2.16 4.19
C TRP A 127 -0.74 1.40 5.27
N GLY A 128 -0.07 0.88 6.29
CA GLY A 128 -0.67 0.15 7.40
C GLY A 128 -0.08 -1.24 7.64
N LEU A 129 -0.75 -2.02 8.47
CA LEU A 129 -0.41 -3.41 8.75
C LEU A 129 -0.92 -4.32 7.63
N LEU A 130 -0.05 -5.21 7.12
CA LEU A 130 -0.44 -6.21 6.12
C LEU A 130 -1.68 -7.00 6.56
N ASN A 131 -2.72 -6.95 5.75
CA ASN A 131 -3.95 -7.73 5.89
C ASN A 131 -4.11 -8.70 4.72
N ALA A 132 -3.48 -9.86 4.84
CA ALA A 132 -3.50 -10.87 3.79
C ALA A 132 -4.89 -11.47 3.57
N GLU A 133 -5.74 -11.48 4.61
CA GLU A 133 -7.12 -11.95 4.51
C GLU A 133 -7.94 -11.00 3.63
N PHE A 134 -7.89 -9.69 3.90
CA PHE A 134 -8.63 -8.72 3.10
C PHE A 134 -8.11 -8.67 1.65
N ALA A 135 -6.79 -8.79 1.45
CA ALA A 135 -6.21 -8.89 0.12
C ALA A 135 -6.73 -10.12 -0.65
N ALA A 136 -6.81 -11.29 -0.01
CA ALA A 136 -7.36 -12.50 -0.62
C ALA A 136 -8.86 -12.38 -0.91
N GLN A 137 -9.63 -11.77 0.00
CA GLN A 137 -11.05 -11.49 -0.20
C GLN A 137 -11.26 -10.55 -1.40
N THR A 138 -10.44 -9.51 -1.55
CA THR A 138 -10.48 -8.58 -2.69
C THR A 138 -10.21 -9.29 -4.02
N ILE A 139 -9.22 -10.19 -4.06
CA ILE A 139 -8.96 -11.04 -5.24
C ILE A 139 -10.19 -11.89 -5.59
N THR A 140 -10.83 -12.48 -4.58
CA THR A 140 -12.02 -13.30 -4.78
C THR A 140 -13.23 -12.47 -5.23
N ALA A 141 -13.47 -11.33 -4.60
CA ALA A 141 -14.55 -10.40 -4.93
C ALA A 141 -14.44 -9.84 -6.36
N ALA A 142 -13.22 -9.73 -6.88
CA ALA A 142 -12.99 -9.33 -8.27
C ALA A 142 -13.53 -10.34 -9.29
N GLN A 143 -13.74 -11.61 -8.91
CA GLN A 143 -14.34 -12.62 -9.79
C GLN A 143 -15.86 -12.42 -9.97
N THR A 144 -16.50 -11.70 -9.06
CA THR A 144 -17.96 -11.42 -9.06
C THR A 144 -18.27 -9.94 -9.35
N ASN A 145 -17.26 -9.14 -9.68
CA ASN A 145 -17.35 -7.69 -9.90
C ASN A 145 -17.77 -6.90 -8.64
N GLU A 146 -17.58 -7.46 -7.45
CA GLU A 146 -17.74 -6.75 -6.18
C GLU A 146 -16.49 -5.92 -5.82
N ALA A 147 -15.36 -6.23 -6.46
CA ALA A 147 -14.14 -5.43 -6.47
C ALA A 147 -13.58 -5.36 -7.89
N ILE A 148 -12.66 -4.41 -8.13
CA ILE A 148 -11.96 -4.26 -9.41
C ILE A 148 -10.47 -4.43 -9.16
N VAL A 149 -9.87 -5.45 -9.79
CA VAL A 149 -8.41 -5.66 -9.82
C VAL A 149 -8.02 -5.83 -11.28
N GLU A 150 -7.43 -4.80 -11.85
CA GLU A 150 -7.09 -4.75 -13.28
C GLU A 150 -5.62 -4.38 -13.51
N GLU A 151 -5.06 -4.94 -14.57
CA GLU A 151 -3.74 -4.60 -15.08
C GLU A 151 -3.88 -3.95 -16.44
N ARG A 152 -3.39 -2.72 -16.55
CA ARG A 152 -3.49 -1.94 -17.79
C ARG A 152 -2.14 -1.35 -18.17
N THR A 153 -2.07 -0.90 -19.41
CA THR A 153 -0.97 -0.09 -19.94
C THR A 153 -1.54 1.26 -20.32
N LEU A 154 -0.95 2.34 -19.80
CA LEU A 154 -1.25 3.70 -20.20
C LEU A 154 -0.17 4.13 -21.20
N ASN A 155 -0.59 4.55 -22.40
CA ASN A 155 0.33 5.11 -23.39
C ASN A 155 0.45 6.63 -23.20
N ASN A 156 1.45 7.22 -23.83
CA ASN A 156 1.66 8.65 -23.76
C ASN A 156 0.46 9.44 -24.26
N GLY A 157 -0.05 10.33 -23.41
CA GLY A 157 -1.25 11.14 -23.68
C GLY A 157 -2.57 10.43 -23.49
N ASP A 158 -2.58 9.15 -23.10
CA ASP A 158 -3.82 8.44 -22.78
C ASP A 158 -4.37 8.88 -21.43
N VAL A 159 -5.69 8.88 -21.33
CA VAL A 159 -6.44 8.99 -20.09
C VAL A 159 -7.35 7.78 -19.99
N TYR A 160 -7.24 7.03 -18.90
CA TYR A 160 -8.16 5.93 -18.61
C TYR A 160 -9.19 6.38 -17.62
N SER A 161 -10.47 6.24 -17.96
CA SER A 161 -11.57 6.64 -17.09
C SER A 161 -12.71 5.64 -17.17
N PHE A 162 -13.32 5.38 -16.03
CA PHE A 162 -14.51 4.54 -15.93
C PHE A 162 -15.38 4.98 -14.75
N THR A 163 -16.62 4.53 -14.73
CA THR A 163 -17.60 4.91 -13.71
C THR A 163 -18.00 3.71 -12.87
N VAL A 164 -18.25 3.95 -11.59
CA VAL A 164 -18.84 2.99 -10.66
C VAL A 164 -20.03 3.61 -9.96
N ASN A 165 -20.99 2.78 -9.56
CA ASN A 165 -22.09 3.20 -8.71
C ASN A 165 -21.76 2.81 -7.27
N VAL A 166 -21.72 3.79 -6.39
CA VAL A 166 -21.44 3.62 -4.96
C VAL A 166 -22.73 3.72 -4.20
N THR A 167 -22.94 2.80 -3.26
CA THR A 167 -24.04 2.86 -2.28
C THR A 167 -23.58 3.60 -1.03
N GLU A 168 -24.49 4.26 -0.32
CA GLU A 168 -24.18 4.90 0.95
C GLU A 168 -23.65 3.88 1.97
N SER A 169 -22.84 4.36 2.92
CA SER A 169 -22.41 3.72 4.15
C SER A 169 -21.12 2.90 4.16
N GLU A 170 -20.49 2.64 3.05
CA GLU A 170 -19.20 1.94 3.04
C GLU A 170 -18.11 2.86 2.48
N LYS A 171 -16.93 2.82 3.08
CA LYS A 171 -15.75 3.54 2.59
C LYS A 171 -15.50 3.17 1.13
N PHE A 172 -15.40 4.17 0.26
CA PHE A 172 -15.05 3.97 -1.13
C PHE A 172 -13.58 4.29 -1.36
N MET A 173 -12.85 3.35 -1.92
CA MET A 173 -11.42 3.48 -2.17
C MET A 173 -11.06 3.07 -3.59
N ALA A 174 -10.11 3.79 -4.18
CA ALA A 174 -9.43 3.38 -5.40
C ALA A 174 -7.92 3.58 -5.24
N SER A 175 -7.13 2.68 -5.83
CA SER A 175 -5.67 2.78 -5.84
C SER A 175 -5.11 2.45 -7.21
N ILE A 176 -4.02 3.13 -7.57
CA ILE A 176 -3.15 2.74 -8.67
C ILE A 176 -1.75 2.48 -8.14
N CYS A 177 -1.04 1.56 -8.78
CA CYS A 177 0.36 1.32 -8.52
C CYS A 177 1.06 0.96 -9.84
N TRP A 178 2.26 1.47 -10.04
CA TRP A 178 3.01 1.21 -11.27
C TRP A 178 4.48 0.95 -11.01
N THR A 179 5.13 0.28 -11.95
CA THR A 179 6.57 0.13 -11.97
C THR A 179 7.14 1.30 -12.73
N ASP A 180 7.88 2.15 -12.04
CA ASP A 180 8.56 3.29 -12.63
C ASP A 180 9.98 2.93 -13.09
N ILE A 181 10.51 3.70 -14.01
CA ILE A 181 11.93 3.62 -14.39
C ILE A 181 12.79 4.24 -13.28
N ALA A 182 14.10 3.97 -13.32
CA ALA A 182 15.01 4.53 -12.34
C ALA A 182 15.13 6.05 -12.52
N GLY A 183 14.82 6.77 -11.44
CA GLY A 183 14.99 8.22 -11.40
C GLY A 183 16.44 8.67 -11.35
N GLY A 184 16.65 9.97 -11.57
CA GLY A 184 17.97 10.59 -11.52
C GLY A 184 18.65 10.39 -10.15
N THR A 185 19.96 10.12 -10.16
CA THR A 185 20.73 9.95 -8.94
C THR A 185 20.91 11.29 -8.20
N GLN A 186 20.67 11.30 -6.91
CA GLN A 186 20.84 12.46 -6.02
C GLN A 186 22.24 12.45 -5.37
N ASN A 187 23.27 12.06 -6.10
CA ASN A 187 24.63 11.84 -5.60
C ASN A 187 25.19 13.09 -4.88
N GLY A 188 25.49 12.90 -3.58
CA GLY A 188 26.12 13.91 -2.74
C GLY A 188 25.21 15.03 -2.25
N ILE A 189 23.92 15.00 -2.52
CA ILE A 189 22.93 15.92 -1.98
C ILE A 189 22.28 15.28 -0.75
N LEU A 190 22.60 15.79 0.42
CA LEU A 190 22.00 15.33 1.67
C LEU A 190 20.58 15.88 1.81
N ASN A 191 19.62 15.01 2.17
CA ASN A 191 18.22 15.36 2.35
C ASN A 191 17.60 16.07 1.11
N SER A 192 17.87 15.55 -0.08
CA SER A 192 17.27 16.10 -1.30
C SER A 192 15.78 15.83 -1.35
N THR A 193 15.00 16.88 -1.45
CA THR A 193 13.54 16.80 -1.61
C THR A 193 13.11 16.75 -3.08
N THR A 194 14.05 16.61 -4.00
CA THR A 194 13.74 16.45 -5.43
C THR A 194 13.09 15.10 -5.66
N PRO A 195 11.87 15.04 -6.24
CA PRO A 195 11.22 13.78 -6.56
C PRO A 195 12.09 12.87 -7.42
N ALA A 196 12.15 11.60 -7.07
CA ALA A 196 12.80 10.56 -7.87
C ALA A 196 11.85 9.88 -8.86
N LEU A 197 10.56 10.25 -8.82
CA LEU A 197 9.52 9.75 -9.71
C LEU A 197 9.76 10.29 -11.12
N GLU A 198 9.75 9.39 -12.12
CA GLU A 198 9.93 9.74 -13.52
C GLU A 198 8.60 9.78 -14.28
N ASN A 199 7.70 8.82 -13.99
CA ASN A 199 6.37 8.78 -14.55
C ASN A 199 5.35 9.13 -13.47
N ASP A 200 4.86 10.37 -13.49
CA ASP A 200 3.91 10.89 -12.54
C ASP A 200 2.47 10.59 -13.04
N LEU A 201 1.89 9.51 -12.51
CA LEU A 201 0.50 9.12 -12.80
C LEU A 201 -0.42 9.66 -11.72
N ASP A 202 -1.53 10.22 -12.15
CA ASP A 202 -2.57 10.76 -11.30
C ASP A 202 -3.78 9.84 -11.21
N LEU A 203 -4.25 9.59 -9.99
CA LEU A 203 -5.56 9.04 -9.69
C LEU A 203 -6.47 10.13 -9.15
N ARG A 204 -7.62 10.30 -9.78
CA ARG A 204 -8.68 11.19 -9.29
C ARG A 204 -10.01 10.46 -9.25
N ILE A 205 -10.82 10.75 -8.25
CA ILE A 205 -12.22 10.34 -8.19
C ILE A 205 -13.06 11.60 -8.23
N THR A 206 -14.10 11.60 -9.07
CA THR A 206 -15.04 12.72 -9.18
C THR A 206 -16.46 12.19 -8.96
N ASP A 207 -17.23 12.83 -8.10
CA ASP A 207 -18.64 12.49 -7.88
C ASP A 207 -19.58 13.16 -8.89
N SER A 208 -20.89 12.89 -8.78
CA SER A 208 -21.91 13.44 -9.67
C SER A 208 -22.07 14.97 -9.56
N ASP A 209 -21.60 15.58 -8.48
CA ASP A 209 -21.65 17.03 -8.25
C ASP A 209 -20.35 17.71 -8.71
N ASN A 210 -19.44 16.97 -9.34
CA ASN A 210 -18.11 17.38 -9.78
C ASN A 210 -17.15 17.74 -8.62
N ASN A 211 -17.36 17.21 -7.43
CA ASN A 211 -16.35 17.29 -6.39
C ASN A 211 -15.22 16.31 -6.73
N GLU A 212 -13.98 16.79 -6.70
CA GLU A 212 -12.79 16.01 -6.99
C GLU A 212 -12.10 15.58 -5.69
N TYR A 213 -11.76 14.29 -5.60
CA TYR A 213 -11.09 13.66 -4.47
C TYR A 213 -9.67 13.26 -4.87
N PHE A 214 -8.73 13.67 -4.02
CA PHE A 214 -7.28 13.51 -4.22
C PHE A 214 -6.70 12.36 -3.40
N PRO A 215 -5.58 11.79 -3.87
CA PRO A 215 -4.88 10.73 -3.13
C PRO A 215 -4.21 11.26 -1.86
N TRP A 216 -3.82 10.30 -1.02
CA TRP A 216 -2.97 10.56 0.13
C TRP A 216 -1.52 10.86 -0.29
N LYS A 217 -0.89 11.76 0.46
CA LYS A 217 0.55 12.07 0.37
C LYS A 217 1.08 12.48 1.74
N LEU A 218 2.39 12.37 1.94
CA LEU A 218 3.04 12.98 3.08
C LEU A 218 3.38 14.45 2.79
N ASP A 219 3.25 15.28 3.80
CA ASP A 219 3.70 16.68 3.80
C ASP A 219 4.91 16.80 4.72
N LEU A 220 6.09 17.01 4.14
CA LEU A 220 7.35 17.12 4.88
C LEU A 220 7.35 18.26 5.92
N SER A 221 6.46 19.24 5.76
CA SER A 221 6.30 20.34 6.71
C SER A 221 5.37 20.02 7.89
N ASN A 222 4.61 18.91 7.80
CA ASN A 222 3.59 18.56 8.79
C ASN A 222 3.63 17.06 9.18
N LEU A 223 4.80 16.45 9.13
CA LEU A 223 4.95 15.05 9.55
C LEU A 223 4.53 14.87 11.03
N PRO A 224 4.03 13.69 11.40
CA PRO A 224 3.91 12.48 10.58
C PRO A 224 2.56 12.32 9.84
N ALA A 225 1.62 13.24 9.99
CA ALA A 225 0.29 13.11 9.41
C ALA A 225 0.32 13.22 7.87
N ALA A 226 -0.40 12.33 7.20
CA ALA A 226 -0.67 12.46 5.77
C ALA A 226 -1.76 13.51 5.49
N VAL A 227 -1.75 14.03 4.28
CA VAL A 227 -2.77 14.94 3.76
C VAL A 227 -3.28 14.42 2.42
N LYS A 228 -4.48 14.85 2.02
CA LYS A 228 -4.98 14.59 0.66
C LYS A 228 -4.54 15.70 -0.27
N GLY A 229 -4.02 15.32 -1.43
CA GLY A 229 -3.51 16.28 -2.42
C GLY A 229 -2.81 15.59 -3.57
N ASP A 230 -2.28 16.37 -4.48
CA ASP A 230 -1.51 15.89 -5.61
C ASP A 230 -0.20 15.24 -5.13
N ASN A 231 -0.04 13.94 -5.42
CA ASN A 231 1.13 13.16 -5.02
C ASN A 231 2.09 13.03 -6.21
N ILE A 232 3.22 13.69 -6.13
CA ILE A 232 4.23 13.79 -7.20
C ILE A 232 5.50 13.00 -6.90
N VAL A 233 5.49 12.16 -5.87
CA VAL A 233 6.69 11.46 -5.40
C VAL A 233 6.55 9.94 -5.35
N ASP A 234 5.35 9.42 -5.10
CA ASP A 234 5.11 7.98 -4.96
C ASP A 234 4.67 7.35 -6.28
N ASN A 235 5.07 6.11 -6.50
CA ASN A 235 4.56 5.25 -7.58
C ASN A 235 3.36 4.39 -7.15
N ILE A 236 2.62 4.91 -6.20
CA ILE A 236 1.34 4.37 -5.73
C ILE A 236 0.48 5.54 -5.25
N GLU A 237 -0.77 5.56 -5.67
CA GLU A 237 -1.76 6.52 -5.18
C GLU A 237 -2.99 5.79 -4.66
N ARG A 238 -3.58 6.30 -3.57
CA ARG A 238 -4.84 5.82 -2.99
C ARG A 238 -5.73 7.00 -2.65
N VAL A 239 -6.91 7.04 -3.27
CA VAL A 239 -7.99 7.97 -2.94
C VAL A 239 -8.99 7.26 -2.06
N GLU A 240 -9.43 7.92 -1.01
CA GLU A 240 -10.42 7.40 -0.05
C GLU A 240 -11.51 8.42 0.21
N ILE A 241 -12.75 7.95 0.20
CA ILE A 241 -13.94 8.70 0.58
C ILE A 241 -14.58 7.94 1.74
N GLU A 242 -14.46 8.47 2.96
CA GLU A 242 -14.88 7.80 4.20
C GLU A 242 -16.38 7.57 4.26
N VAL A 243 -17.15 8.55 3.81
CA VAL A 243 -18.61 8.50 3.80
C VAL A 243 -19.08 9.01 2.43
N PRO A 244 -19.08 8.14 1.41
CA PRO A 244 -19.58 8.52 0.11
C PRO A 244 -21.10 8.71 0.15
N THR A 245 -21.62 9.65 -0.63
CA THR A 245 -23.03 9.70 -0.94
C THR A 245 -23.37 8.69 -2.01
N ALA A 246 -24.55 8.08 -1.97
CA ALA A 246 -24.97 7.16 -3.03
C ALA A 246 -25.00 7.89 -4.38
N GLY A 247 -24.40 7.30 -5.41
CA GLY A 247 -24.34 7.92 -6.72
C GLY A 247 -23.26 7.33 -7.61
N GLN A 248 -23.11 7.96 -8.77
CA GLN A 248 -22.08 7.60 -9.72
C GLN A 248 -20.79 8.37 -9.43
N TYR A 249 -19.69 7.65 -9.40
CA TYR A 249 -18.34 8.17 -9.27
C TYR A 249 -17.53 7.83 -10.52
N THR A 250 -16.75 8.79 -10.99
CA THR A 250 -15.83 8.61 -12.10
C THR A 250 -14.40 8.48 -11.55
N ILE A 251 -13.75 7.38 -11.87
CA ILE A 251 -12.33 7.15 -11.57
C ILE A 251 -11.54 7.52 -12.82
N THR A 252 -10.55 8.40 -12.69
CA THR A 252 -9.72 8.86 -13.80
C THR A 252 -8.26 8.64 -13.47
N ILE A 253 -7.52 8.05 -14.40
CA ILE A 253 -6.08 7.82 -14.35
C ILE A 253 -5.46 8.53 -15.55
N SER A 254 -4.51 9.42 -15.28
CA SER A 254 -3.81 10.20 -16.29
C SER A 254 -2.32 10.25 -16.00
N HIS A 255 -1.54 10.74 -16.96
CA HIS A 255 -0.10 10.96 -16.80
C HIS A 255 0.21 12.46 -16.93
N LYS A 256 0.98 12.98 -15.99
CA LYS A 256 1.49 14.34 -16.07
C LYS A 256 2.68 14.41 -17.00
N GLY A 257 2.57 15.19 -18.07
CA GLY A 257 3.67 15.41 -19.00
C GLY A 257 3.74 14.37 -20.12
N VAL A 258 4.96 14.00 -20.51
CA VAL A 258 5.25 13.07 -21.60
C VAL A 258 6.08 11.93 -21.05
N PHE A 259 5.70 10.69 -21.30
CA PHE A 259 6.54 9.55 -20.94
C PHE A 259 7.94 9.72 -21.50
N PRO A 260 8.98 9.55 -20.68
CA PRO A 260 10.36 9.59 -21.19
C PRO A 260 10.49 8.52 -22.27
N GLY A 261 10.92 8.95 -23.46
CA GLY A 261 11.20 8.03 -24.56
C GLY A 261 12.29 7.03 -24.18
N PRO A 262 12.44 5.93 -24.94
CA PRO A 262 13.53 4.99 -24.67
C PRO A 262 14.85 5.75 -24.70
N THR A 263 15.61 5.69 -23.61
CA THR A 263 16.96 6.25 -23.54
C THR A 263 17.81 5.57 -24.62
N PRO A 264 18.48 6.32 -25.49
CA PRO A 264 19.38 5.71 -26.46
C PRO A 264 20.46 4.91 -25.71
N GLY A 265 20.41 3.57 -25.81
CA GLY A 265 21.45 2.68 -25.29
C GLY A 265 21.06 1.84 -24.08
N SER A 266 19.78 1.70 -23.72
CA SER A 266 19.29 0.69 -22.77
C SER A 266 18.84 -0.58 -23.46
#